data_949c2603097dddd98c4ed4becc8ea66d
#
_entry.id   949c2603097dddd98c4ed4becc8ea66d
#
_cell.length_a   1.000
_cell.length_b   1.000
_cell.length_c   1.000
_cell.angle_alpha   90.00
_cell.angle_beta   90.00
_cell.angle_gamma   90.00
#
_symmetry.space_group_name_H-M   'P 1'
#
loop_
_entity.id
_entity.type
_entity.pdbx_description
1 polymer ?
#
loop_
_entity_poly.entity_id
_entity_poly.type
_entity_poly.pdbx_seq_one_letter_code
_entity_poly.pdbx_strand_id
1 'polypeptide(L)'
;PRTAATGVSGDPWWDYAHGCATALAQGREPPIHPVHGLLLEPGEQVRNHASAHYSRLQSGPAAHHGGRAPIMAYNPMLMLGTMAAQAALDGRRNRQAAKQSQPEWRLTRPAAVLTTTARIMCNRPDGGWMSFWYQDLAEHHIDLPTRTLVMAFNHDQCAPVRLQGPATPVIALWSAVQIYGDSWKAD
;
A
#
# COMPACT_ATOMS: atom_id res chain seq x y z
N PRO A 1 -28.28 -28.08 17.16
CA PRO A 1 -26.98 -27.54 17.47
C PRO A 1 -26.04 -27.90 16.32
N ARG A 2 -25.73 -26.91 15.46
CA ARG A 2 -24.70 -27.04 14.42
C ARG A 2 -23.37 -26.85 15.13
N THR A 3 -22.62 -27.92 15.34
CA THR A 3 -21.19 -27.88 15.63
C THR A 3 -20.52 -27.21 14.48
N ALA A 4 -20.01 -25.98 14.69
CA ALA A 4 -19.10 -25.32 13.76
C ALA A 4 -17.84 -26.20 13.69
N ALA A 5 -17.62 -26.84 12.53
CA ALA A 5 -16.38 -27.49 12.23
C ALA A 5 -15.30 -26.39 12.22
N THR A 6 -14.41 -26.39 13.17
CA THR A 6 -13.15 -25.66 13.16
C THR A 6 -12.28 -26.29 12.06
N GLY A 7 -12.56 -25.93 10.81
CA GLY A 7 -11.75 -26.30 9.68
C GLY A 7 -10.43 -25.54 9.78
N VAL A 8 -9.34 -26.24 10.07
CA VAL A 8 -7.99 -25.74 9.87
C VAL A 8 -7.89 -25.45 8.38
N SER A 9 -7.72 -24.18 8.02
CA SER A 9 -7.79 -23.71 6.60
C SER A 9 -6.60 -24.15 5.76
N GLY A 10 -5.62 -24.80 6.34
CA GLY A 10 -4.34 -25.12 5.69
C GLY A 10 -3.45 -23.91 5.45
N ASP A 11 -3.87 -22.73 5.90
CA ASP A 11 -3.13 -21.49 5.83
C ASP A 11 -2.76 -21.02 7.24
N PRO A 12 -1.51 -21.19 7.65
CA PRO A 12 -1.07 -20.91 9.00
C PRO A 12 -1.22 -19.42 9.39
N TRP A 13 -1.13 -18.51 8.44
CA TRP A 13 -1.29 -17.08 8.71
C TRP A 13 -2.75 -16.69 8.94
N TRP A 14 -3.66 -17.31 8.20
CA TRP A 14 -5.09 -17.13 8.39
C TRP A 14 -5.53 -17.70 9.75
N ASP A 15 -5.09 -18.91 10.06
CA ASP A 15 -5.41 -19.56 11.34
C ASP A 15 -4.86 -18.77 12.54
N TYR A 16 -3.65 -18.23 12.40
CA TYR A 16 -3.05 -17.36 13.41
C TYR A 16 -3.82 -16.05 13.59
N ALA A 17 -4.18 -15.37 12.48
CA ALA A 17 -4.98 -14.15 12.52
C ALA A 17 -6.34 -14.40 13.18
N HIS A 18 -7.00 -15.49 12.82
CA HIS A 18 -8.29 -15.88 13.42
C HIS A 18 -8.16 -16.20 14.91
N GLY A 19 -7.11 -16.89 15.31
CA GLY A 19 -6.79 -17.14 16.72
C GLY A 19 -6.60 -15.86 17.53
N CYS A 20 -5.84 -14.89 16.98
CA CYS A 20 -5.66 -13.57 17.57
C CYS A 20 -6.98 -12.80 17.67
N ALA A 21 -7.78 -12.78 16.60
CA ALA A 21 -9.10 -12.13 16.60
C ALA A 21 -10.03 -12.71 17.65
N THR A 22 -10.07 -14.03 17.75
CA THR A 22 -10.87 -14.74 18.77
C THR A 22 -10.43 -14.40 20.19
N ALA A 23 -9.13 -14.35 20.45
CA ALA A 23 -8.57 -13.98 21.75
C ALA A 23 -8.97 -12.54 22.13
N LEU A 24 -8.79 -11.59 21.20
CA LEU A 24 -9.17 -10.20 21.38
C LEU A 24 -10.67 -10.03 21.62
N ALA A 25 -11.51 -10.76 20.88
CA ALA A 25 -12.96 -10.73 21.08
C ALA A 25 -13.39 -11.22 22.48
N GLN A 26 -12.57 -12.08 23.10
CA GLN A 26 -12.75 -12.58 24.46
C GLN A 26 -12.08 -11.72 25.53
N GLY A 27 -11.54 -10.54 25.15
CA GLY A 27 -10.81 -9.65 26.08
C GLY A 27 -9.44 -10.18 26.50
N ARG A 28 -8.91 -11.18 25.81
CA ARG A 28 -7.56 -11.71 26.05
C ARG A 28 -6.57 -11.03 25.12
N GLU A 29 -5.50 -10.54 25.66
CA GLU A 29 -4.46 -9.90 24.87
C GLU A 29 -3.48 -10.97 24.34
N PRO A 30 -3.29 -11.08 22.99
CA PRO A 30 -2.29 -11.98 22.43
C PRO A 30 -0.87 -11.58 22.83
N PRO A 31 0.11 -12.51 22.78
CA PRO A 31 1.47 -12.24 23.20
C PRO A 31 2.12 -11.05 22.48
N ILE A 32 2.91 -10.28 23.24
CA ILE A 32 3.77 -9.23 22.69
C ILE A 32 5.01 -9.89 22.12
N HIS A 33 5.45 -9.42 20.94
CA HIS A 33 6.67 -9.89 20.31
C HIS A 33 7.84 -8.96 20.66
N PRO A 34 8.79 -9.38 21.52
CA PRO A 34 9.97 -8.58 21.78
C PRO A 34 10.85 -8.54 20.52
N VAL A 35 11.19 -7.35 20.07
CA VAL A 35 12.11 -7.12 18.94
C VAL A 35 13.29 -6.31 19.44
N HIS A 36 14.51 -6.87 19.29
CA HIS A 36 15.73 -6.20 19.70
C HIS A 36 16.23 -5.25 18.60
N GLY A 37 16.86 -4.15 19.00
CA GLY A 37 17.50 -3.21 18.08
C GLY A 37 16.56 -2.24 17.39
N LEU A 38 15.29 -2.14 17.83
CA LEU A 38 14.31 -1.17 17.35
C LEU A 38 14.13 -0.03 18.34
N LEU A 39 14.12 1.19 17.83
CA LEU A 39 13.73 2.36 18.60
C LEU A 39 12.21 2.50 18.53
N LEU A 40 11.54 2.16 19.62
CA LEU A 40 10.11 2.31 19.80
C LEU A 40 9.82 3.57 20.62
N GLU A 41 8.63 4.16 20.42
CA GLU A 41 8.15 5.24 21.26
C GLU A 41 7.84 4.74 22.68
N PRO A 42 7.83 5.62 23.69
CA PRO A 42 7.44 5.25 25.05
C PRO A 42 6.05 4.59 25.08
N GLY A 43 5.98 3.35 25.55
CA GLY A 43 4.76 2.56 25.61
C GLY A 43 4.37 1.85 24.28
N GLU A 44 5.09 2.07 23.21
CA GLU A 44 4.89 1.35 21.95
C GLU A 44 5.30 -0.12 22.08
N GLN A 45 4.45 -1.03 21.60
CA GLN A 45 4.65 -2.47 21.67
C GLN A 45 4.54 -3.10 20.28
N VAL A 46 5.42 -4.06 19.97
CA VAL A 46 5.32 -4.85 18.74
C VAL A 46 4.29 -5.94 18.93
N ARG A 47 3.29 -5.97 18.05
CA ARG A 47 2.19 -6.94 18.07
C ARG A 47 2.40 -8.09 17.09
N ASN A 48 3.11 -7.84 15.99
CA ASN A 48 3.37 -8.85 14.98
C ASN A 48 4.65 -8.55 14.22
N HIS A 49 5.33 -9.63 13.79
CA HIS A 49 6.46 -9.57 12.86
C HIS A 49 6.19 -10.57 11.74
N ALA A 50 6.13 -10.09 10.51
CA ALA A 50 5.81 -10.89 9.34
C ALA A 50 6.56 -10.40 8.09
N SER A 51 6.35 -11.07 6.96
CA SER A 51 6.82 -10.63 5.65
C SER A 51 5.65 -10.39 4.73
N ALA A 52 5.73 -9.33 3.93
CA ALA A 52 4.75 -9.02 2.89
C ALA A 52 5.45 -8.40 1.67
N HIS A 53 4.79 -8.42 0.51
CA HIS A 53 5.21 -7.63 -0.63
C HIS A 53 4.76 -6.18 -0.42
N TYR A 54 5.74 -5.30 -0.37
CA TYR A 54 5.56 -3.86 -0.25
C TYR A 54 5.54 -3.22 -1.62
N SER A 55 4.59 -2.29 -1.87
CA SER A 55 4.52 -1.47 -3.08
C SER A 55 4.08 -0.05 -2.75
N ARG A 56 4.45 0.90 -3.60
CA ARG A 56 4.00 2.29 -3.54
C ARG A 56 3.18 2.65 -4.76
N LEU A 57 2.09 3.42 -4.58
CA LEU A 57 1.36 4.02 -5.67
C LEU A 57 2.13 5.25 -6.16
N GLN A 58 2.64 5.22 -7.37
CA GLN A 58 3.41 6.31 -7.95
C GLN A 58 2.84 6.69 -9.30
N SER A 59 2.65 7.98 -9.52
CA SER A 59 2.40 8.51 -10.86
C SER A 59 3.67 8.39 -11.69
N GLY A 60 3.52 8.10 -12.98
CA GLY A 60 4.64 8.14 -13.90
C GLY A 60 5.27 9.54 -13.95
N PRO A 61 6.52 9.68 -14.46
CA PRO A 61 7.12 10.99 -14.67
C PRO A 61 6.18 11.82 -15.51
N ALA A 62 5.82 13.01 -15.03
CA ALA A 62 5.07 13.97 -15.83
C ALA A 62 5.84 14.21 -17.15
N ALA A 63 5.20 13.91 -18.27
CA ALA A 63 5.78 14.20 -19.57
C ALA A 63 5.94 15.73 -19.67
N HIS A 64 7.15 16.22 -19.39
CA HIS A 64 7.46 17.60 -19.70
C HIS A 64 7.37 17.78 -21.21
N HIS A 65 6.28 18.38 -21.67
CA HIS A 65 6.13 18.83 -23.03
C HIS A 65 7.14 19.98 -23.24
N GLY A 66 8.36 19.61 -23.60
CA GLY A 66 9.28 20.53 -24.21
C GLY A 66 8.66 20.98 -25.53
N GLY A 67 7.97 22.12 -25.51
CA GLY A 67 7.45 22.74 -26.70
C GLY A 67 8.60 23.02 -27.65
N ARG A 68 8.76 22.20 -28.67
CA ARG A 68 9.55 22.54 -29.83
C ARG A 68 8.80 23.62 -30.58
N ALA A 69 9.36 24.81 -30.63
CA ALA A 69 8.85 25.88 -31.47
C ALA A 69 8.64 25.35 -32.90
N PRO A 70 7.49 25.62 -33.54
CA PRO A 70 7.24 25.16 -34.90
C PRO A 70 8.26 25.84 -35.82
N ILE A 71 8.97 25.04 -36.61
CA ILE A 71 9.82 25.55 -37.69
C ILE A 71 8.87 26.15 -38.71
N MET A 72 8.88 27.45 -38.86
CA MET A 72 8.09 28.22 -39.85
C MET A 72 8.53 27.84 -41.26
N ALA A 73 7.80 26.90 -41.89
CA ALA A 73 7.92 26.66 -43.31
C ALA A 73 7.01 27.62 -44.06
N TYR A 74 7.56 28.42 -44.94
CA TYR A 74 6.91 29.55 -45.64
C TYR A 74 5.94 29.12 -46.75
N ASN A 75 5.44 27.91 -46.80
CA ASN A 75 4.54 27.41 -47.84
C ASN A 75 3.20 26.97 -47.25
N PRO A 76 2.07 27.69 -47.48
CA PRO A 76 0.80 27.45 -46.85
C PRO A 76 0.13 26.10 -47.23
N MET A 77 0.47 25.53 -48.38
CA MET A 77 -0.10 24.24 -48.82
C MET A 77 0.61 23.05 -48.17
N LEU A 78 1.87 23.19 -47.79
CA LEU A 78 2.62 22.22 -47.03
C LEU A 78 2.23 22.28 -45.52
N MET A 79 1.77 23.43 -45.04
CA MET A 79 1.35 23.60 -43.65
C MET A 79 0.10 22.74 -43.28
N LEU A 80 -0.89 22.61 -44.13
CA LEU A 80 -2.11 21.84 -43.83
C LEU A 80 -1.83 20.33 -43.67
N GLY A 81 -0.96 19.79 -44.52
CA GLY A 81 -0.55 18.37 -44.42
C GLY A 81 0.33 18.08 -43.21
N THR A 82 1.24 18.97 -42.88
CA THR A 82 2.14 18.84 -41.74
C THR A 82 1.41 19.06 -40.39
N MET A 83 0.45 19.99 -40.33
CA MET A 83 -0.35 20.21 -39.12
C MET A 83 -1.26 19.02 -38.78
N ALA A 84 -1.88 18.38 -39.81
CA ALA A 84 -2.71 17.18 -39.58
C ALA A 84 -1.86 15.98 -39.13
N ALA A 85 -0.69 15.79 -39.74
CA ALA A 85 0.23 14.71 -39.35
C ALA A 85 0.84 14.96 -37.95
N GLN A 86 1.20 16.20 -37.64
CA GLN A 86 1.68 16.58 -36.30
C GLN A 86 0.58 16.42 -35.23
N ALA A 87 -0.65 16.85 -35.50
CA ALA A 87 -1.79 16.70 -34.58
C ALA A 87 -2.08 15.20 -34.30
N ALA A 88 -1.95 14.33 -35.31
CA ALA A 88 -2.12 12.89 -35.13
C ALA A 88 -0.98 12.26 -34.30
N LEU A 89 0.26 12.72 -34.51
CA LEU A 89 1.42 12.27 -33.75
C LEU A 89 1.37 12.79 -32.30
N ASP A 90 0.98 14.03 -32.10
CA ASP A 90 0.80 14.64 -30.77
C ASP A 90 -0.36 14.00 -30.03
N GLY A 91 -1.44 13.66 -30.69
CA GLY A 91 -2.56 12.90 -30.13
C GLY A 91 -2.13 11.49 -29.65
N ARG A 92 -1.26 10.80 -30.40
CA ARG A 92 -0.70 9.51 -29.97
C ARG A 92 0.29 9.67 -28.81
N ARG A 93 1.17 10.66 -28.86
CA ARG A 93 2.12 10.98 -27.78
C ARG A 93 1.38 11.38 -26.51
N ASN A 94 0.35 12.20 -26.60
CA ASN A 94 -0.47 12.60 -25.46
C ASN A 94 -1.23 11.42 -24.82
N ARG A 95 -1.74 10.48 -25.64
CA ARG A 95 -2.37 9.26 -25.14
C ARG A 95 -1.35 8.34 -24.47
N GLN A 96 -0.15 8.22 -25.00
CA GLN A 96 0.95 7.46 -24.38
C GLN A 96 1.43 8.12 -23.08
N ALA A 97 1.59 9.44 -23.09
CA ALA A 97 1.94 10.21 -21.91
C ALA A 97 0.87 10.10 -20.82
N ALA A 98 -0.42 10.17 -21.19
CA ALA A 98 -1.54 9.98 -20.26
C ALA A 98 -1.57 8.56 -19.67
N LYS A 99 -1.28 7.52 -20.47
CA LYS A 99 -1.15 6.14 -19.96
C LYS A 99 0.06 5.99 -19.01
N GLN A 100 1.19 6.63 -19.33
CA GLN A 100 2.39 6.59 -18.52
C GLN A 100 2.28 7.42 -17.22
N SER A 101 1.41 8.43 -17.20
CA SER A 101 1.13 9.24 -16.01
C SER A 101 0.09 8.63 -15.06
N GLN A 102 -0.57 7.54 -15.47
CA GLN A 102 -1.52 6.88 -14.57
C GLN A 102 -0.81 6.36 -13.32
N PRO A 103 -1.43 6.52 -12.13
CA PRO A 103 -0.90 5.96 -10.92
C PRO A 103 -0.79 4.43 -11.03
N GLU A 104 0.39 3.90 -10.74
CA GLU A 104 0.69 2.47 -10.81
C GLU A 104 1.42 2.03 -9.56
N TRP A 105 1.14 0.81 -9.10
CA TRP A 105 1.86 0.20 -8.00
C TRP A 105 3.29 -0.17 -8.42
N ARG A 106 4.26 0.52 -7.86
CA ARG A 106 5.69 0.36 -8.18
C ARG A 106 6.49 0.00 -6.94
N LEU A 107 7.78 -0.27 -7.13
CA LEU A 107 8.71 -0.67 -6.08
C LEU A 107 8.27 -1.95 -5.35
N THR A 108 7.56 -2.85 -6.05
CA THR A 108 7.11 -4.12 -5.46
C THR A 108 8.32 -4.96 -5.07
N ARG A 109 8.45 -5.24 -3.77
CA ARG A 109 9.53 -6.03 -3.20
C ARG A 109 9.09 -6.73 -1.92
N PRO A 110 9.72 -7.85 -1.57
CA PRO A 110 9.53 -8.43 -0.24
C PRO A 110 10.08 -7.46 0.82
N ALA A 111 9.37 -7.36 1.93
CA ALA A 111 9.74 -6.54 3.07
C ALA A 111 9.39 -7.26 4.37
N ALA A 112 10.27 -7.14 5.37
CA ALA A 112 9.89 -7.44 6.74
C ALA A 112 8.96 -6.34 7.23
N VAL A 113 7.87 -6.73 7.88
CA VAL A 113 6.81 -5.85 8.37
C VAL A 113 6.65 -6.07 9.87
N LEU A 114 6.71 -4.99 10.62
CA LEU A 114 6.37 -4.97 12.04
C LEU A 114 5.08 -4.18 12.21
N THR A 115 4.15 -4.74 12.94
CA THR A 115 2.92 -4.06 13.33
C THR A 115 3.01 -3.75 14.82
N THR A 116 2.93 -2.48 15.18
CA THR A 116 3.00 -2.01 16.56
C THR A 116 1.67 -1.43 17.03
N THR A 117 1.63 -0.96 18.26
CA THR A 117 0.46 -0.23 18.81
C THR A 117 0.30 1.18 18.22
N ALA A 118 1.32 1.71 17.50
CA ALA A 118 1.31 3.09 16.99
C ALA A 118 1.45 3.18 15.47
N ARG A 119 2.11 2.19 14.83
CA ARG A 119 2.48 2.27 13.41
C ARG A 119 2.69 0.88 12.79
N ILE A 120 2.71 0.84 11.47
CA ILE A 120 3.31 -0.24 10.69
C ILE A 120 4.71 0.20 10.27
N MET A 121 5.67 -0.70 10.41
CA MET A 121 7.05 -0.46 9.97
C MET A 121 7.43 -1.47 8.90
N CYS A 122 8.05 -0.99 7.82
CA CYS A 122 8.59 -1.84 6.76
C CYS A 122 10.09 -1.62 6.63
N ASN A 123 10.86 -2.69 6.54
CA ASN A 123 12.30 -2.56 6.34
C ASN A 123 12.61 -1.96 4.96
N ARG A 124 13.69 -1.21 4.88
CA ARG A 124 14.24 -0.63 3.65
C ARG A 124 15.33 -1.53 3.08
N PRO A 125 15.62 -1.42 1.77
CA PRO A 125 16.74 -2.16 1.16
C PRO A 125 18.11 -1.81 1.77
N ASP A 126 18.26 -0.60 2.31
CA ASP A 126 19.46 -0.09 2.96
C ASP A 126 19.60 -0.49 4.45
N GLY A 127 18.72 -1.36 4.94
CA GLY A 127 18.71 -1.85 6.33
C GLY A 127 17.98 -0.96 7.32
N GLY A 128 17.48 0.22 6.91
CA GLY A 128 16.65 1.08 7.75
C GLY A 128 15.18 0.64 7.81
N TRP A 129 14.39 1.36 8.59
CA TRP A 129 12.95 1.16 8.72
C TRP A 129 12.18 2.39 8.24
N MET A 130 11.08 2.17 7.52
CA MET A 130 10.05 3.19 7.23
C MET A 130 8.90 2.99 8.20
N SER A 131 8.41 4.08 8.78
CA SER A 131 7.27 4.09 9.70
C SER A 131 6.05 4.69 9.05
N PHE A 132 4.92 4.04 9.24
CA PHE A 132 3.59 4.43 8.75
C PHE A 132 2.68 4.55 9.95
N TRP A 133 2.54 5.77 10.47
CA TRP A 133 1.81 6.06 11.70
C TRP A 133 0.31 5.98 11.48
N TYR A 134 -0.42 5.34 12.38
CA TYR A 134 -1.88 5.21 12.28
C TYR A 134 -2.59 6.56 12.36
N GLN A 135 -2.08 7.49 13.15
CA GLN A 135 -2.62 8.84 13.26
C GLN A 135 -2.56 9.67 11.96
N ASP A 136 -1.67 9.29 11.03
CA ASP A 136 -1.47 9.99 9.76
C ASP A 136 -2.29 9.36 8.61
N LEU A 137 -3.04 8.29 8.90
CA LEU A 137 -3.85 7.61 7.90
C LEU A 137 -5.08 8.43 7.49
N ALA A 138 -5.28 8.56 6.17
CA ALA A 138 -6.51 9.06 5.56
C ALA A 138 -7.45 7.90 5.19
N GLU A 139 -6.88 6.80 4.70
CA GLU A 139 -7.64 5.63 4.26
C GLU A 139 -6.94 4.34 4.65
N HIS A 140 -7.74 3.34 5.00
CA HIS A 140 -7.30 2.02 5.39
C HIS A 140 -8.24 0.99 4.76
N HIS A 141 -7.77 0.30 3.70
CA HIS A 141 -8.56 -0.67 2.95
C HIS A 141 -7.97 -2.06 3.09
N ILE A 142 -8.80 -2.99 3.56
CA ILE A 142 -8.47 -4.40 3.73
C ILE A 142 -9.23 -5.22 2.69
N ASP A 143 -8.52 -5.99 1.90
CA ASP A 143 -9.07 -7.00 0.98
C ASP A 143 -8.51 -8.37 1.38
N LEU A 144 -9.25 -9.07 2.22
CA LEU A 144 -8.84 -10.39 2.73
C LEU A 144 -8.79 -11.47 1.65
N PRO A 145 -9.75 -11.55 0.69
CA PRO A 145 -9.66 -12.48 -0.44
C PRO A 145 -8.37 -12.37 -1.24
N THR A 146 -7.93 -11.16 -1.56
CA THR A 146 -6.67 -10.94 -2.29
C THR A 146 -5.46 -10.78 -1.38
N ARG A 147 -5.65 -10.83 -0.05
CA ARG A 147 -4.62 -10.62 0.98
C ARG A 147 -3.85 -9.33 0.77
N THR A 148 -4.60 -8.27 0.62
CA THR A 148 -4.08 -6.95 0.35
C THR A 148 -4.52 -5.96 1.42
N LEU A 149 -3.59 -5.16 1.90
CA LEU A 149 -3.82 -4.00 2.75
C LEU A 149 -3.30 -2.76 2.02
N VAL A 150 -4.16 -1.77 1.83
CA VAL A 150 -3.80 -0.47 1.26
C VAL A 150 -3.98 0.61 2.31
N MET A 151 -2.99 1.46 2.45
CA MET A 151 -2.97 2.61 3.35
C MET A 151 -2.67 3.88 2.57
N ALA A 152 -3.53 4.90 2.67
CA ALA A 152 -3.27 6.24 2.20
C ALA A 152 -3.10 7.20 3.39
N PHE A 153 -2.38 8.29 3.18
CA PHE A 153 -1.94 9.18 4.28
C PHE A 153 -2.38 10.61 4.01
N ASN A 154 -2.58 11.37 5.08
CA ASN A 154 -2.99 12.78 5.02
C ASN A 154 -1.90 13.73 4.50
N HIS A 155 -0.72 13.21 4.16
CA HIS A 155 0.41 13.99 3.66
C HIS A 155 0.63 13.74 2.17
N ASP A 156 0.59 14.79 1.36
CA ASP A 156 0.78 14.74 -0.10
C ASP A 156 2.11 14.11 -0.53
N GLN A 157 3.13 14.17 0.33
CA GLN A 157 4.44 13.56 0.06
C GLN A 157 4.50 12.07 0.39
N CYS A 158 3.48 11.54 1.07
CA CYS A 158 3.44 10.13 1.43
C CYS A 158 2.52 9.37 0.46
N ALA A 159 3.09 8.85 -0.62
CA ALA A 159 2.34 8.03 -1.57
C ALA A 159 1.69 6.82 -0.87
N PRO A 160 0.47 6.41 -1.29
CA PRO A 160 -0.18 5.22 -0.75
C PRO A 160 0.71 3.98 -0.78
N VAL A 161 0.58 3.15 0.25
CA VAL A 161 1.32 1.91 0.44
C VAL A 161 0.39 0.73 0.29
N ARG A 162 0.84 -0.31 -0.39
CA ARG A 162 0.18 -1.60 -0.46
C ARG A 162 1.09 -2.67 0.15
N LEU A 163 0.53 -3.44 1.08
CA LEU A 163 1.12 -4.66 1.60
C LEU A 163 0.30 -5.84 1.09
N GLN A 164 0.94 -6.84 0.53
CA GLN A 164 0.26 -8.00 -0.04
C GLN A 164 1.02 -9.29 0.29
N GLY A 165 0.30 -10.33 0.66
CA GLY A 165 0.90 -11.64 0.89
C GLY A 165 0.20 -12.47 1.96
N PRO A 166 0.71 -13.68 2.23
CA PRO A 166 0.06 -14.62 3.15
C PRO A 166 -0.20 -14.05 4.55
N ALA A 167 0.74 -13.24 5.08
CA ALA A 167 0.65 -12.67 6.42
C ALA A 167 -0.22 -11.39 6.50
N THR A 168 -0.77 -10.90 5.39
CA THR A 168 -1.61 -9.69 5.39
C THR A 168 -2.81 -9.78 6.34
N PRO A 169 -3.50 -10.91 6.52
CA PRO A 169 -4.62 -10.98 7.46
C PRO A 169 -4.24 -10.61 8.90
N VAL A 170 -3.09 -11.04 9.40
CA VAL A 170 -2.66 -10.70 10.76
C VAL A 170 -2.16 -9.25 10.84
N ILE A 171 -1.51 -8.72 9.79
CA ILE A 171 -1.10 -7.31 9.71
C ILE A 171 -2.34 -6.42 9.72
N ALA A 172 -3.36 -6.77 8.91
CA ALA A 172 -4.63 -6.06 8.82
C ALA A 172 -5.40 -6.08 10.15
N LEU A 173 -5.49 -7.25 10.81
CA LEU A 173 -6.13 -7.37 12.12
C LEU A 173 -5.52 -6.39 13.12
N TRP A 174 -4.19 -6.42 13.28
CA TRP A 174 -3.54 -5.56 14.27
C TRP A 174 -3.66 -4.08 13.94
N SER A 175 -3.57 -3.69 12.66
CA SER A 175 -3.81 -2.30 12.25
C SER A 175 -5.25 -1.88 12.49
N ALA A 176 -6.23 -2.73 12.18
CA ALA A 176 -7.64 -2.45 12.42
C ALA A 176 -7.94 -2.25 13.91
N VAL A 177 -7.41 -3.10 14.78
CA VAL A 177 -7.55 -2.97 16.24
C VAL A 177 -7.02 -1.63 16.75
N GLN A 178 -5.89 -1.17 16.22
CA GLN A 178 -5.30 0.11 16.64
C GLN A 178 -6.02 1.32 16.07
N ILE A 179 -6.54 1.23 14.84
CA ILE A 179 -7.22 2.34 14.17
C ILE A 179 -8.66 2.50 14.67
N TYR A 180 -9.39 1.38 14.78
CA TYR A 180 -10.84 1.38 15.06
C TYR A 180 -11.19 1.09 16.52
N GLY A 181 -10.21 0.74 17.36
CA GLY A 181 -10.45 0.36 18.74
C GLY A 181 -11.46 -0.80 18.82
N ASP A 182 -12.48 -0.68 19.68
CA ASP A 182 -13.50 -1.74 19.86
C ASP A 182 -14.40 -1.96 18.62
N SER A 183 -14.40 -1.03 17.66
CA SER A 183 -15.24 -1.11 16.45
C SER A 183 -14.67 -2.06 15.39
N TRP A 184 -13.45 -2.56 15.53
CA TRP A 184 -12.83 -3.47 14.56
C TRP A 184 -13.62 -4.78 14.31
N LYS A 185 -14.55 -5.10 15.20
CA LYS A 185 -15.39 -6.31 15.13
C LYS A 185 -16.61 -6.16 14.20
N ALA A 186 -16.89 -4.94 13.72
CA ALA A 186 -18.12 -4.62 12.99
C ALA A 186 -18.06 -4.92 11.48
N ASP A 187 -16.87 -5.17 10.95
CA ASP A 187 -16.60 -5.54 9.56
C ASP A 187 -16.05 -6.97 9.47
#